data_37cec5b8f6110895cb8a3943393e1598
#
_entry.id   37cec5b8f6110895cb8a3943393e1598
#
_cell.length_a   1.000
_cell.length_b   1.000
_cell.length_c   1.000
_cell.angle_alpha   90.00
_cell.angle_beta   90.00
_cell.angle_gamma   90.00
#
_symmetry.space_group_name_H-M   'P 1'
#
loop_
_entity.id
_entity.type
_entity.pdbx_description
1 polymer ?
#
loop_
_entity_poly.entity_id
_entity_poly.type
_entity_poly.pdbx_seq_one_letter_code
_entity_poly.pdbx_strand_id
1 'polypeptide(L)'
;MKKKTFLLMLVCCMQWLCVPAAGLKGLKVEYAASPLGIDTPRPRFSWQMTAGELEYGMRQKAYRLWVYGEDGSCLWDSGKVTGDSSLNIAYAGQPLEPETRYQWKLSVWTQKNKEISASSWFETGLMEQNDKGARWNGAKWIGGGNGDLVLYSHYLPEFKLNYEFRLDSLSGAPATAFVYGANDIRLMDANKNLYGISCKKNESYIKIELDASALQSGKEAEIKVYRVGYSPDDKPGTPLATLKVPLPVLGKANLYGKHTLTLTSDMGVTTFFLDGMANVVGEVNMNPIGRGGDYITFPVLADVGFCRQSNGQYPDAAIEIRNIRSPENILATIYPPKDDNADKGSAIYITNPSRNAAPMLRTVFQTRGKKIARARLYVTARGIYDFYINGRRVGNDYFNPGETQYNKTHFYQAFDVTSYLQSGRNAAGAVLSEGWWSGAITYTGRHWNYFGDRQSLLAKLAITYEDGETEYVVTSPATWKFFNNGPVVYGSFFQGEVYDARREQAVRGWSTAAYDDSAWKAAC
;
A
#
# COMPACT_ATOMS: atom_id res chain seq x y z
N MET A 1 -27.32 -78.42 41.30
CA MET A 1 -27.61 -77.52 40.15
C MET A 1 -28.01 -76.18 40.74
N LYS A 2 -27.09 -75.16 40.63
CA LYS A 2 -27.25 -73.83 41.21
C LYS A 2 -27.76 -72.86 40.14
N LYS A 3 -28.97 -72.31 40.33
CA LYS A 3 -29.56 -71.27 39.51
C LYS A 3 -28.85 -69.94 39.88
N LYS A 4 -28.17 -69.30 38.93
CA LYS A 4 -27.64 -67.93 39.05
C LYS A 4 -28.72 -66.97 38.62
N THR A 5 -29.23 -66.18 39.57
CA THR A 5 -30.12 -65.05 39.34
C THR A 5 -29.30 -63.90 38.78
N PHE A 6 -29.59 -63.43 37.59
CA PHE A 6 -28.95 -62.27 36.94
C PHE A 6 -29.73 -61.02 37.31
N LEU A 7 -29.15 -60.20 38.24
CA LEU A 7 -29.72 -58.91 38.64
C LEU A 7 -29.31 -57.89 37.59
N LEU A 8 -30.25 -57.45 36.76
CA LEU A 8 -30.04 -56.40 35.77
C LEU A 8 -30.10 -55.06 36.47
N MET A 9 -28.94 -54.44 36.73
CA MET A 9 -28.84 -53.10 37.30
C MET A 9 -29.07 -52.09 36.18
N LEU A 10 -30.28 -51.52 36.13
CA LEU A 10 -30.67 -50.45 35.21
C LEU A 10 -30.01 -49.16 35.73
N VAL A 11 -28.79 -48.84 35.23
CA VAL A 11 -28.16 -47.53 35.47
C VAL A 11 -28.88 -46.49 34.61
N CYS A 12 -29.83 -45.81 35.22
CA CYS A 12 -30.48 -44.65 34.62
C CYS A 12 -29.42 -43.52 34.55
N CYS A 13 -28.72 -43.41 33.43
CA CYS A 13 -27.96 -42.20 33.10
C CYS A 13 -28.95 -41.06 32.98
N MET A 14 -29.22 -40.36 34.08
CA MET A 14 -29.74 -38.99 34.01
C MET A 14 -28.70 -38.14 33.33
N GLN A 15 -28.73 -38.07 32.00
CA GLN A 15 -28.15 -36.93 31.30
C GLN A 15 -28.91 -35.69 31.79
N TRP A 16 -28.26 -34.94 32.65
CA TRP A 16 -28.68 -33.58 32.91
C TRP A 16 -28.59 -32.84 31.59
N LEU A 17 -29.70 -32.74 30.87
CA LEU A 17 -29.90 -31.82 29.81
C LEU A 17 -29.67 -30.42 30.43
N CYS A 18 -28.50 -29.86 30.25
CA CYS A 18 -28.23 -28.47 30.59
C CYS A 18 -29.13 -27.65 29.66
N VAL A 19 -30.38 -27.44 30.06
CA VAL A 19 -31.27 -26.51 29.36
C VAL A 19 -30.62 -25.15 29.41
N PRO A 20 -30.28 -24.54 28.30
CA PRO A 20 -29.68 -23.22 28.31
C PRO A 20 -30.60 -22.25 29.05
N ALA A 21 -30.11 -21.71 30.14
CA ALA A 21 -30.83 -20.71 30.92
C ALA A 21 -30.87 -19.40 30.16
N ALA A 22 -31.87 -18.57 30.45
CA ALA A 22 -31.89 -17.19 29.95
C ALA A 22 -30.58 -16.46 30.29
N GLY A 23 -30.01 -15.79 29.28
CA GLY A 23 -28.69 -15.18 29.37
C GLY A 23 -28.57 -13.86 28.60
N LEU A 24 -27.38 -13.31 28.67
CA LEU A 24 -26.94 -12.17 27.87
C LEU A 24 -25.86 -12.63 26.90
N LYS A 25 -25.92 -12.19 25.63
CA LYS A 25 -24.91 -12.43 24.62
C LYS A 25 -24.64 -11.17 23.81
N GLY A 26 -23.62 -11.21 22.95
CA GLY A 26 -23.31 -10.10 22.08
C GLY A 26 -23.02 -8.80 22.83
N LEU A 27 -22.32 -8.91 23.98
CA LEU A 27 -21.85 -7.75 24.71
C LEU A 27 -20.82 -7.01 23.86
N LYS A 28 -21.16 -5.80 23.42
CA LYS A 28 -20.35 -5.01 22.51
C LYS A 28 -20.11 -3.61 23.02
N VAL A 29 -18.93 -3.08 22.68
CA VAL A 29 -18.58 -1.68 22.82
C VAL A 29 -18.17 -1.20 21.44
N GLU A 30 -18.76 -0.10 20.94
CA GLU A 30 -18.55 0.42 19.57
C GLU A 30 -18.65 -0.70 18.51
N TYR A 31 -19.70 -1.54 18.63
CA TYR A 31 -20.03 -2.66 17.73
C TYR A 31 -19.10 -3.89 17.78
N ALA A 32 -18.01 -3.85 18.55
CA ALA A 32 -17.06 -4.95 18.66
C ALA A 32 -17.12 -5.63 20.04
N ALA A 33 -16.84 -6.94 20.10
CA ALA A 33 -16.71 -7.68 21.35
C ALA A 33 -15.32 -7.49 21.94
N SER A 34 -15.22 -6.97 23.16
CA SER A 34 -13.96 -6.71 23.86
C SER A 34 -12.91 -5.99 22.99
N PRO A 35 -13.28 -4.82 22.40
CA PRO A 35 -12.42 -4.14 21.43
C PRO A 35 -11.16 -3.56 22.06
N LEU A 36 -10.12 -3.49 21.23
CA LEU A 36 -8.91 -2.71 21.46
C LEU A 36 -8.97 -1.40 20.66
N GLY A 37 -8.39 -0.33 21.19
CA GLY A 37 -8.19 0.90 20.43
C GLY A 37 -9.45 1.76 20.26
N ILE A 38 -10.34 1.81 21.25
CA ILE A 38 -11.50 2.72 21.22
C ILE A 38 -11.03 4.16 21.42
N ASP A 39 -11.25 5.03 20.42
CA ASP A 39 -10.85 6.44 20.48
C ASP A 39 -12.00 7.40 20.82
N THR A 40 -13.24 6.89 20.89
CA THR A 40 -14.36 7.76 21.30
C THR A 40 -14.37 7.97 22.81
N PRO A 41 -14.49 9.24 23.28
CA PRO A 41 -14.54 9.53 24.71
C PRO A 41 -15.84 9.07 25.39
N ARG A 42 -16.87 8.75 24.59
CA ARG A 42 -18.17 8.27 25.07
C ARG A 42 -18.58 7.02 24.29
N PRO A 43 -17.91 5.86 24.54
CA PRO A 43 -18.22 4.63 23.83
C PRO A 43 -19.65 4.16 24.11
N ARG A 44 -20.23 3.46 23.14
CA ARG A 44 -21.60 2.98 23.19
C ARG A 44 -21.63 1.50 23.44
N PHE A 45 -22.47 1.08 24.39
CA PHE A 45 -22.68 -0.30 24.79
C PHE A 45 -23.91 -0.90 24.12
N SER A 46 -23.80 -2.17 23.76
CA SER A 46 -24.92 -2.93 23.17
C SER A 46 -24.87 -4.38 23.65
N TRP A 47 -26.04 -5.02 23.77
CA TRP A 47 -26.18 -6.42 24.16
C TRP A 47 -27.45 -7.04 23.61
N GLN A 48 -27.55 -8.35 23.70
CA GLN A 48 -28.72 -9.13 23.34
C GLN A 48 -29.12 -10.05 24.49
N MET A 49 -30.43 -10.22 24.69
CA MET A 49 -30.96 -11.25 25.59
C MET A 49 -31.14 -12.56 24.85
N THR A 50 -30.92 -13.68 25.54
CA THR A 50 -31.29 -15.02 25.07
C THR A 50 -32.30 -15.63 26.01
N ALA A 51 -33.38 -16.17 25.45
CA ALA A 51 -34.36 -16.96 26.20
C ALA A 51 -33.83 -18.36 26.49
N GLY A 52 -34.26 -18.96 27.55
CA GLY A 52 -34.10 -20.39 27.79
C GLY A 52 -35.02 -21.20 26.87
N GLU A 53 -34.77 -22.50 26.74
CA GLU A 53 -35.41 -23.37 25.77
C GLU A 53 -36.95 -23.43 25.87
N LEU A 54 -37.49 -23.16 27.06
CA LEU A 54 -38.93 -23.11 27.35
C LEU A 54 -39.44 -21.72 27.69
N GLU A 55 -38.66 -20.66 27.47
CA GLU A 55 -39.01 -19.27 27.77
C GLU A 55 -39.39 -18.52 26.50
N TYR A 56 -40.67 -18.16 26.38
CA TYR A 56 -41.18 -17.37 25.24
C TYR A 56 -41.50 -15.93 25.65
N GLY A 57 -41.38 -15.04 24.68
CA GLY A 57 -41.76 -13.63 24.83
C GLY A 57 -40.92 -12.87 25.87
N MET A 58 -39.68 -13.26 26.09
CA MET A 58 -38.77 -12.58 26.99
C MET A 58 -38.50 -11.14 26.51
N ARG A 59 -38.66 -10.18 27.43
CA ARG A 59 -38.43 -8.76 27.18
C ARG A 59 -37.63 -8.13 28.30
N GLN A 60 -36.79 -7.18 27.99
CA GLN A 60 -36.13 -6.32 28.94
C GLN A 60 -37.13 -5.32 29.50
N LYS A 61 -37.08 -5.10 30.81
CA LYS A 61 -37.85 -4.08 31.55
C LYS A 61 -36.96 -2.95 32.03
N ALA A 62 -35.73 -3.28 32.41
CA ALA A 62 -34.74 -2.32 32.92
C ALA A 62 -33.33 -2.87 32.69
N TYR A 63 -32.36 -1.97 32.73
CA TYR A 63 -30.94 -2.31 32.79
C TYR A 63 -30.19 -1.44 33.79
N ARG A 64 -28.94 -1.85 34.09
CA ARG A 64 -27.96 -1.07 34.83
C ARG A 64 -26.57 -1.45 34.34
N LEU A 65 -25.76 -0.42 33.99
CA LEU A 65 -24.41 -0.53 33.53
C LEU A 65 -23.44 0.04 34.55
N TRP A 66 -22.33 -0.65 34.74
CA TRP A 66 -21.18 -0.13 35.47
C TRP A 66 -19.93 -0.21 34.60
N VAL A 67 -19.07 0.78 34.70
CA VAL A 67 -17.73 0.78 34.12
C VAL A 67 -16.71 1.00 35.21
N TYR A 68 -15.68 0.18 35.21
CA TYR A 68 -14.63 0.16 36.24
C TYR A 68 -13.26 0.37 35.59
N GLY A 69 -12.40 1.15 36.24
CA GLY A 69 -10.99 1.25 35.94
C GLY A 69 -10.19 -0.02 36.26
N GLU A 70 -8.92 -0.07 35.85
CA GLU A 70 -8.01 -1.19 36.15
C GLU A 70 -7.79 -1.36 37.66
N ASP A 71 -7.88 -0.30 38.44
CA ASP A 71 -7.79 -0.27 39.90
C ASP A 71 -9.07 -0.75 40.62
N GLY A 72 -10.12 -1.07 39.84
CA GLY A 72 -11.44 -1.45 40.38
C GLY A 72 -12.33 -0.28 40.79
N SER A 73 -11.90 0.97 40.61
CA SER A 73 -12.73 2.14 40.88
C SER A 73 -13.93 2.20 39.92
N CYS A 74 -15.11 2.53 40.44
CA CYS A 74 -16.31 2.70 39.60
C CYS A 74 -16.32 4.08 38.98
N LEU A 75 -16.09 4.14 37.64
CA LEU A 75 -16.07 5.38 36.89
C LEU A 75 -17.46 5.79 36.39
N TRP A 76 -18.35 4.83 36.25
CA TRP A 76 -19.73 5.06 35.87
C TRP A 76 -20.67 4.01 36.41
N ASP A 77 -21.79 4.47 36.90
CA ASP A 77 -22.96 3.67 37.28
C ASP A 77 -24.20 4.37 36.65
N SER A 78 -24.83 3.74 35.71
CA SER A 78 -26.02 4.30 35.05
C SER A 78 -27.24 4.41 36.02
N GLY A 79 -27.17 3.81 37.20
CA GLY A 79 -28.35 3.48 37.99
C GLY A 79 -29.24 2.48 37.24
N LYS A 80 -30.36 2.13 37.84
CA LYS A 80 -31.37 1.26 37.18
C LYS A 80 -32.24 2.10 36.26
N VAL A 81 -32.03 1.90 34.96
CA VAL A 81 -32.78 2.59 33.91
C VAL A 81 -33.95 1.70 33.44
N THR A 82 -35.16 2.21 33.57
CA THR A 82 -36.37 1.51 33.10
C THR A 82 -36.48 1.69 31.57
N GLY A 83 -36.60 0.60 30.84
CA GLY A 83 -36.71 0.58 29.39
C GLY A 83 -36.23 -0.72 28.76
N ASP A 84 -36.51 -0.88 27.48
CA ASP A 84 -36.15 -2.02 26.66
C ASP A 84 -34.97 -1.76 25.72
N SER A 85 -34.41 -0.54 25.74
CA SER A 85 -33.25 -0.18 24.93
C SER A 85 -32.02 -1.02 25.32
N SER A 86 -31.39 -1.65 24.33
CA SER A 86 -30.20 -2.49 24.48
C SER A 86 -29.13 -2.21 23.43
N LEU A 87 -29.28 -1.15 22.64
CA LEU A 87 -28.39 -0.76 21.58
C LEU A 87 -27.92 0.69 21.79
N ASN A 88 -26.63 0.91 21.54
CA ASN A 88 -26.00 2.23 21.52
C ASN A 88 -26.21 3.06 22.83
N ILE A 89 -26.16 2.42 23.98
CA ILE A 89 -26.21 3.10 25.27
C ILE A 89 -24.89 3.83 25.49
N ALA A 90 -24.92 5.15 25.43
CA ALA A 90 -23.72 5.97 25.52
C ALA A 90 -23.15 6.02 26.94
N TYR A 91 -21.83 5.92 27.05
CA TYR A 91 -21.11 6.18 28.29
C TYR A 91 -21.32 7.61 28.78
N ALA A 92 -21.63 7.77 30.05
CA ALA A 92 -21.86 9.06 30.67
C ALA A 92 -21.11 9.23 32.02
N GLY A 93 -20.04 8.48 32.19
CA GLY A 93 -19.19 8.54 33.39
C GLY A 93 -18.07 9.57 33.29
N GLN A 94 -17.06 9.38 34.13
CA GLN A 94 -15.83 10.18 34.13
C GLN A 94 -15.07 10.03 32.81
N PRO A 95 -14.24 11.02 32.41
CA PRO A 95 -13.40 10.89 31.24
C PRO A 95 -12.57 9.61 31.26
N LEU A 96 -12.49 8.96 30.09
CA LEU A 96 -11.65 7.77 29.91
C LEU A 96 -10.22 8.20 29.58
N GLU A 97 -9.25 7.50 30.14
CA GLU A 97 -7.84 7.71 29.86
C GLU A 97 -7.41 6.90 28.63
N PRO A 98 -6.42 7.36 27.84
CA PRO A 98 -5.89 6.62 26.70
C PRO A 98 -5.13 5.36 27.14
N GLU A 99 -5.04 4.38 26.22
CA GLU A 99 -4.26 3.14 26.38
C GLU A 99 -4.63 2.33 27.64
N THR A 100 -5.88 2.46 28.10
CA THR A 100 -6.35 1.94 29.37
C THR A 100 -7.44 0.89 29.18
N ARG A 101 -7.35 -0.21 29.94
CA ARG A 101 -8.37 -1.25 29.96
C ARG A 101 -9.44 -0.90 30.96
N TYR A 102 -10.68 -1.09 30.56
CA TYR A 102 -11.86 -0.92 31.40
C TYR A 102 -12.66 -2.21 31.42
N GLN A 103 -13.17 -2.55 32.62
CA GLN A 103 -14.16 -3.59 32.75
C GLN A 103 -15.56 -2.97 32.83
N TRP A 104 -16.55 -3.67 32.32
CA TRP A 104 -17.91 -3.25 32.48
C TRP A 104 -18.83 -4.41 32.82
N LYS A 105 -19.84 -4.13 33.62
CA LYS A 105 -20.86 -5.07 34.07
C LYS A 105 -22.22 -4.57 33.63
N LEU A 106 -23.06 -5.49 33.22
CA LEU A 106 -24.44 -5.28 32.83
C LEU A 106 -25.34 -6.15 33.69
N SER A 107 -26.39 -5.56 34.29
CA SER A 107 -27.54 -6.27 34.82
C SER A 107 -28.79 -5.86 34.03
N VAL A 108 -29.58 -6.85 33.62
CA VAL A 108 -30.84 -6.68 32.90
C VAL A 108 -31.96 -7.34 33.68
N TRP A 109 -33.07 -6.63 33.88
CA TRP A 109 -34.28 -7.18 34.51
C TRP A 109 -35.31 -7.52 33.41
N THR A 110 -35.79 -8.76 33.44
CA THR A 110 -36.85 -9.22 32.54
C THR A 110 -38.21 -8.63 32.97
N GLN A 111 -39.23 -8.78 32.11
CA GLN A 111 -40.62 -8.42 32.48
C GLN A 111 -41.14 -9.17 33.70
N LYS A 112 -40.53 -10.30 34.08
CA LYS A 112 -40.84 -11.07 35.30
C LYS A 112 -39.97 -10.64 36.48
N ASN A 113 -39.24 -9.53 36.39
CA ASN A 113 -38.28 -9.03 37.40
C ASN A 113 -37.12 -9.97 37.73
N LYS A 114 -36.85 -10.97 36.88
CA LYS A 114 -35.66 -11.82 36.97
C LYS A 114 -34.44 -11.01 36.53
N GLU A 115 -33.41 -10.96 37.34
CA GLU A 115 -32.14 -10.31 37.02
C GLU A 115 -31.21 -11.30 36.31
N ILE A 116 -30.58 -10.84 35.25
CA ILE A 116 -29.55 -11.56 34.50
C ILE A 116 -28.37 -10.62 34.36
N SER A 117 -27.16 -11.07 34.66
CA SER A 117 -25.95 -10.24 34.61
C SER A 117 -24.88 -10.88 33.75
N ALA A 118 -24.08 -10.01 33.16
CA ALA A 118 -22.87 -10.40 32.41
C ALA A 118 -21.82 -9.29 32.52
N SER A 119 -20.56 -9.62 32.21
CA SER A 119 -19.46 -8.66 32.22
C SER A 119 -18.58 -8.85 30.97
N SER A 120 -17.92 -7.79 30.56
CA SER A 120 -16.95 -7.76 29.49
C SER A 120 -15.93 -6.65 29.74
N TRP A 121 -15.06 -6.38 28.78
CA TRP A 121 -14.06 -5.34 28.88
C TRP A 121 -13.88 -4.63 27.53
N PHE A 122 -13.20 -3.50 27.54
CA PHE A 122 -12.68 -2.80 26.35
C PHE A 122 -11.40 -2.07 26.70
N GLU A 123 -10.62 -1.71 25.71
CA GLU A 123 -9.44 -0.84 25.87
C GLU A 123 -9.58 0.40 24.99
N THR A 124 -9.21 1.55 25.55
CA THR A 124 -9.09 2.78 24.78
C THR A 124 -7.84 2.74 23.91
N GLY A 125 -7.88 3.45 22.81
CA GLY A 125 -6.76 3.67 21.93
C GLY A 125 -5.91 4.86 22.36
N LEU A 126 -5.29 5.50 21.40
CA LEU A 126 -4.45 6.68 21.63
C LEU A 126 -5.25 7.91 22.05
N MET A 127 -6.54 7.97 21.69
CA MET A 127 -7.48 9.06 22.03
C MET A 127 -6.91 10.46 21.72
N GLU A 128 -6.17 10.55 20.62
CA GLU A 128 -5.49 11.78 20.21
C GLU A 128 -6.50 12.76 19.59
N GLN A 129 -6.78 13.87 20.26
CA GLN A 129 -7.77 14.84 19.79
C GLN A 129 -7.17 16.17 19.32
N ASN A 130 -6.18 16.71 20.02
CA ASN A 130 -5.70 18.08 19.80
C ASN A 130 -4.18 18.21 19.60
N ASP A 131 -3.39 17.25 20.06
CA ASP A 131 -1.94 17.28 19.94
C ASP A 131 -1.47 16.13 19.04
N LYS A 132 -1.36 16.47 17.76
CA LYS A 132 -0.99 15.50 16.71
C LYS A 132 0.40 14.93 16.96
N GLY A 133 0.46 13.70 17.41
CA GLY A 133 1.69 12.95 17.61
C GLY A 133 2.13 12.78 19.06
N ALA A 134 1.55 13.49 20.03
CA ALA A 134 1.94 13.38 21.45
C ALA A 134 1.80 11.96 22.00
N ARG A 135 0.77 11.24 21.60
CA ARG A 135 0.48 9.87 22.07
C ARG A 135 1.32 8.79 21.38
N TRP A 136 2.08 9.15 20.36
CA TRP A 136 2.98 8.23 19.67
C TRP A 136 4.36 8.09 20.32
N ASN A 137 4.59 8.71 21.47
CA ASN A 137 5.84 8.61 22.25
C ASN A 137 7.11 8.90 21.44
N GLY A 138 7.03 9.89 20.54
CA GLY A 138 8.15 10.27 19.69
C GLY A 138 8.38 9.39 18.46
N ALA A 139 7.46 8.46 18.15
CA ALA A 139 7.48 7.73 16.88
C ALA A 139 7.48 8.67 15.70
N LYS A 140 8.25 8.34 14.68
CA LYS A 140 8.34 9.09 13.43
C LYS A 140 7.88 8.23 12.27
N TRP A 141 7.30 8.86 11.25
CA TRP A 141 7.10 8.23 9.96
C TRP A 141 8.45 7.83 9.39
N ILE A 142 8.61 6.57 9.00
CA ILE A 142 9.84 6.03 8.43
C ILE A 142 9.57 5.30 7.12
N GLY A 143 10.52 5.37 6.20
CA GLY A 143 10.45 4.71 4.89
C GLY A 143 11.79 4.74 4.19
N GLY A 144 11.77 4.75 2.87
CA GLY A 144 12.95 4.95 2.04
C GLY A 144 13.16 6.42 1.66
N GLY A 145 14.36 6.77 1.21
CA GLY A 145 14.69 8.07 0.65
C GLY A 145 14.21 8.26 -0.80
N ASN A 146 14.56 9.39 -1.43
CA ASN A 146 14.17 9.70 -2.82
C ASN A 146 14.64 8.64 -3.83
N GLY A 147 15.84 8.08 -3.62
CA GLY A 147 16.38 7.01 -4.48
C GLY A 147 15.73 5.63 -4.29
N ASP A 148 14.82 5.49 -3.32
CA ASP A 148 14.20 4.22 -2.94
C ASP A 148 12.74 4.11 -3.43
N LEU A 149 12.26 5.09 -4.19
CA LEU A 149 10.92 5.04 -4.78
C LEU A 149 10.76 3.80 -5.65
N VAL A 150 9.62 3.13 -5.53
CA VAL A 150 9.29 1.94 -6.32
C VAL A 150 8.83 2.38 -7.70
N LEU A 151 9.43 1.79 -8.73
CA LEU A 151 8.97 1.90 -10.11
C LEU A 151 8.74 0.51 -10.67
N TYR A 152 7.49 0.19 -11.01
CA TYR A 152 7.14 -0.95 -11.82
C TYR A 152 6.54 -0.45 -13.13
N SER A 153 7.37 -0.28 -14.16
CA SER A 153 7.06 0.44 -15.40
C SER A 153 5.91 -0.16 -16.20
N HIS A 154 5.71 -1.48 -16.12
CA HIS A 154 4.63 -2.17 -16.83
C HIS A 154 3.22 -1.89 -16.27
N TYR A 155 3.13 -1.25 -15.11
CA TYR A 155 1.86 -0.82 -14.51
C TYR A 155 1.79 0.69 -14.29
N LEU A 156 2.57 1.48 -15.03
CA LEU A 156 2.59 2.93 -14.93
C LEU A 156 1.86 3.57 -16.11
N PRO A 157 0.55 3.90 -15.96
CA PRO A 157 -0.26 4.47 -17.04
C PRO A 157 -0.17 6.00 -17.14
N GLU A 158 0.18 6.67 -16.03
CA GLU A 158 0.40 8.11 -15.96
C GLU A 158 1.87 8.38 -15.61
N PHE A 159 2.60 9.06 -16.49
CA PHE A 159 4.02 9.34 -16.27
C PHE A 159 4.48 10.60 -17.00
N LYS A 160 5.59 11.14 -16.53
CA LYS A 160 6.37 12.16 -17.21
C LYS A 160 7.73 11.57 -17.59
N LEU A 161 8.11 11.74 -18.86
CA LEU A 161 9.40 11.30 -19.39
C LEU A 161 10.12 12.51 -19.97
N ASN A 162 11.35 12.73 -19.56
CA ASN A 162 12.25 13.69 -20.17
C ASN A 162 13.31 12.93 -20.97
N TYR A 163 13.38 13.21 -22.25
CA TYR A 163 14.44 12.76 -23.13
C TYR A 163 15.42 13.92 -23.30
N GLU A 164 16.54 13.89 -22.59
CA GLU A 164 17.64 14.83 -22.73
C GLU A 164 18.57 14.34 -23.85
N PHE A 165 18.96 15.22 -24.76
CA PHE A 165 19.80 14.84 -25.89
C PHE A 165 20.63 16.00 -26.43
N ARG A 166 21.68 15.64 -27.19
CA ARG A 166 22.41 16.53 -28.12
C ARG A 166 22.40 15.90 -29.51
N LEU A 167 22.20 16.74 -30.51
CA LEU A 167 22.36 16.33 -31.92
C LEU A 167 23.82 16.50 -32.32
N ASP A 168 24.38 15.49 -32.97
CA ASP A 168 25.76 15.53 -33.44
C ASP A 168 25.82 16.20 -34.81
N SER A 169 26.62 17.27 -34.94
CA SER A 169 26.86 17.96 -36.21
C SER A 169 27.60 17.10 -37.25
N LEU A 170 28.31 16.05 -36.79
CA LEU A 170 29.11 15.17 -37.64
C LEU A 170 28.31 14.00 -38.23
N SER A 171 27.12 13.71 -37.72
CA SER A 171 26.33 12.56 -38.13
C SER A 171 25.60 12.71 -39.47
N GLY A 172 25.61 13.88 -40.08
CA GLY A 172 25.02 14.14 -41.39
C GLY A 172 23.49 14.21 -41.44
N ALA A 173 22.78 13.72 -40.43
CA ALA A 173 21.33 13.82 -40.31
C ALA A 173 20.98 14.20 -38.85
N PRO A 174 20.51 15.44 -38.60
CA PRO A 174 20.19 15.89 -37.26
C PRO A 174 18.85 15.29 -36.79
N ALA A 175 18.89 14.01 -36.43
CA ALA A 175 17.74 13.28 -35.91
C ALA A 175 18.12 12.43 -34.71
N THR A 176 17.19 12.26 -33.80
CA THR A 176 17.32 11.37 -32.64
C THR A 176 15.99 10.70 -32.33
N ALA A 177 16.03 9.48 -31.78
CA ALA A 177 14.81 8.75 -31.46
C ALA A 177 14.98 7.87 -30.23
N PHE A 178 13.91 7.71 -29.51
CA PHE A 178 13.78 6.80 -28.38
C PHE A 178 12.46 6.04 -28.43
N VAL A 179 12.34 5.00 -27.61
CA VAL A 179 11.10 4.23 -27.48
C VAL A 179 10.66 4.14 -26.01
N TYR A 180 9.35 4.03 -25.80
CA TYR A 180 8.72 3.62 -24.57
C TYR A 180 7.56 2.67 -24.89
N GLY A 181 6.89 2.13 -23.87
CA GLY A 181 5.80 1.18 -24.09
C GLY A 181 6.26 -0.14 -24.72
N ALA A 182 7.57 -0.41 -24.72
CA ALA A 182 8.07 -1.63 -25.31
C ALA A 182 7.82 -2.85 -24.42
N ASN A 183 7.60 -4.01 -25.05
CA ASN A 183 7.39 -5.28 -24.34
C ASN A 183 6.25 -5.25 -23.33
N ASP A 184 5.17 -4.56 -23.63
CA ASP A 184 4.00 -4.48 -22.75
C ASP A 184 3.50 -5.89 -22.42
N ILE A 185 3.55 -6.26 -21.15
CA ILE A 185 3.18 -7.60 -20.68
C ILE A 185 1.73 -7.98 -20.99
N ARG A 186 0.84 -7.00 -21.16
CA ARG A 186 -0.56 -7.22 -21.55
C ARG A 186 -0.68 -7.68 -23.01
N LEU A 187 0.22 -7.22 -23.88
CA LEU A 187 0.30 -7.65 -25.27
C LEU A 187 1.06 -8.96 -25.45
N MET A 188 2.06 -9.22 -24.60
CA MET A 188 2.88 -10.43 -24.65
C MET A 188 2.20 -11.65 -24.01
N ASP A 189 1.21 -11.47 -23.13
CA ASP A 189 0.43 -12.53 -22.53
C ASP A 189 -0.75 -12.90 -23.42
N ALA A 190 -0.72 -14.08 -24.05
CA ALA A 190 -1.77 -14.57 -24.93
C ALA A 190 -3.17 -14.59 -24.28
N ASN A 191 -3.26 -14.74 -22.94
CA ASN A 191 -4.53 -14.74 -22.22
C ASN A 191 -5.10 -13.33 -22.00
N LYS A 192 -4.27 -12.31 -22.10
CA LYS A 192 -4.65 -10.90 -21.93
C LYS A 192 -4.77 -10.16 -23.25
N ASN A 193 -4.17 -10.71 -24.30
CA ASN A 193 -4.17 -10.14 -25.64
C ASN A 193 -5.49 -10.39 -26.36
N LEU A 194 -6.49 -9.57 -26.09
CA LEU A 194 -7.85 -9.72 -26.61
C LEU A 194 -7.97 -9.52 -28.11
N TYR A 195 -7.01 -8.81 -28.74
CA TYR A 195 -7.05 -8.48 -30.17
C TYR A 195 -6.26 -9.45 -31.04
N GLY A 196 -5.66 -10.48 -30.46
CA GLY A 196 -4.84 -11.44 -31.21
C GLY A 196 -3.60 -10.81 -31.84
N ILE A 197 -3.12 -9.69 -31.31
CA ILE A 197 -1.90 -9.03 -31.78
C ILE A 197 -0.73 -9.89 -31.33
N SER A 198 -0.02 -10.51 -32.27
CA SER A 198 1.16 -11.31 -31.94
C SER A 198 2.29 -10.37 -31.56
N CYS A 199 2.61 -10.30 -30.27
CA CYS A 199 3.74 -9.52 -29.77
C CYS A 199 4.77 -10.44 -29.15
N LYS A 200 5.90 -10.57 -29.83
CA LYS A 200 7.12 -11.12 -29.25
C LYS A 200 7.95 -10.00 -28.66
N LYS A 201 9.01 -10.38 -27.97
CA LYS A 201 9.96 -9.42 -27.41
C LYS A 201 10.47 -8.47 -28.47
N ASN A 202 10.40 -7.16 -28.20
CA ASN A 202 10.85 -6.05 -29.06
C ASN A 202 9.99 -5.84 -30.33
N GLU A 203 8.79 -6.39 -30.40
CA GLU A 203 7.85 -6.17 -31.52
C GLU A 203 6.79 -5.10 -31.24
N SER A 204 6.60 -4.70 -29.98
CA SER A 204 5.67 -3.62 -29.60
C SER A 204 6.42 -2.47 -28.94
N TYR A 205 6.14 -1.24 -29.36
CA TYR A 205 6.69 -0.01 -28.76
C TYR A 205 6.00 1.24 -29.33
N ILE A 206 6.16 2.35 -28.63
CA ILE A 206 5.95 3.70 -29.17
C ILE A 206 7.32 4.30 -29.46
N LYS A 207 7.58 4.69 -30.71
CA LYS A 207 8.83 5.39 -31.09
C LYS A 207 8.54 6.87 -31.27
N ILE A 208 9.34 7.69 -30.65
CA ILE A 208 9.36 9.14 -30.80
C ILE A 208 10.66 9.52 -31.49
N GLU A 209 10.53 10.20 -32.61
CA GLU A 209 11.66 10.64 -33.45
C GLU A 209 11.59 12.15 -33.63
N LEU A 210 12.62 12.87 -33.21
CA LEU A 210 12.84 14.25 -33.55
C LEU A 210 13.69 14.29 -34.84
N ASP A 211 13.15 14.82 -35.92
CA ASP A 211 13.82 15.01 -37.18
C ASP A 211 13.96 16.51 -37.45
N ALA A 212 15.19 17.00 -37.39
CA ALA A 212 15.53 18.40 -37.61
C ALA A 212 16.14 18.66 -39.01
N SER A 213 16.14 17.69 -39.92
CA SER A 213 16.73 17.79 -41.24
C SER A 213 16.14 18.93 -42.10
N ALA A 214 14.85 19.19 -41.95
CA ALA A 214 14.12 20.24 -42.63
C ALA A 214 14.60 21.67 -42.29
N LEU A 215 15.24 21.86 -41.14
CA LEU A 215 15.80 23.15 -40.69
C LEU A 215 16.85 23.69 -41.70
N GLN A 216 17.57 22.81 -42.40
CA GLN A 216 18.55 23.22 -43.41
C GLN A 216 17.88 24.01 -44.53
N SER A 217 16.67 23.67 -44.93
CA SER A 217 15.87 24.37 -45.92
C SER A 217 14.99 25.49 -45.35
N GLY A 218 15.16 25.87 -44.06
CA GLY A 218 14.38 26.91 -43.42
C GLY A 218 12.97 26.49 -43.00
N LYS A 219 12.66 25.19 -43.02
CA LYS A 219 11.38 24.63 -42.56
C LYS A 219 11.52 24.17 -41.13
N GLU A 220 10.39 23.98 -40.44
CA GLU A 220 10.32 23.51 -39.08
C GLU A 220 10.82 22.07 -38.93
N ALA A 221 11.41 21.75 -37.78
CA ALA A 221 11.69 20.38 -37.36
C ALA A 221 10.38 19.62 -37.07
N GLU A 222 10.44 18.30 -37.06
CA GLU A 222 9.28 17.43 -36.88
C GLU A 222 9.50 16.46 -35.72
N ILE A 223 8.47 16.29 -34.88
CA ILE A 223 8.37 15.15 -33.99
C ILE A 223 7.44 14.14 -34.66
N LYS A 224 7.99 13.00 -35.06
CA LYS A 224 7.25 11.89 -35.63
C LYS A 224 6.97 10.84 -34.57
N VAL A 225 5.71 10.48 -34.43
CA VAL A 225 5.23 9.53 -33.41
C VAL A 225 4.80 8.26 -34.12
N TYR A 226 5.40 7.13 -33.79
CA TYR A 226 5.06 5.83 -34.35
C TYR A 226 4.50 4.94 -33.25
N ARG A 227 3.39 4.26 -33.54
CA ARG A 227 2.83 3.19 -32.71
C ARG A 227 3.06 1.87 -33.44
N VAL A 228 3.67 0.90 -32.77
CA VAL A 228 4.05 -0.38 -33.35
C VAL A 228 3.57 -1.51 -32.45
N GLY A 229 2.82 -2.46 -33.00
CA GLY A 229 2.37 -3.67 -32.31
C GLY A 229 1.29 -3.47 -31.24
N TYR A 230 0.60 -2.34 -31.25
CA TYR A 230 -0.55 -2.05 -30.37
C TYR A 230 -1.90 -2.18 -31.09
N SER A 231 -1.90 -2.16 -32.42
CA SER A 231 -3.08 -2.36 -33.25
C SER A 231 -2.72 -3.18 -34.47
N PRO A 232 -3.64 -3.98 -35.04
CA PRO A 232 -3.46 -4.63 -36.33
C PRO A 232 -3.17 -3.65 -37.47
N ASP A 233 -3.61 -2.40 -37.32
CA ASP A 233 -3.41 -1.33 -38.34
C ASP A 233 -2.07 -0.60 -38.22
N ASP A 234 -1.29 -0.89 -37.17
CA ASP A 234 0.00 -0.23 -36.95
C ASP A 234 1.00 -0.58 -38.04
N LYS A 235 1.66 0.45 -38.57
CA LYS A 235 2.68 0.30 -39.61
C LYS A 235 4.01 0.88 -39.13
N PRO A 236 5.05 0.07 -38.90
CA PRO A 236 6.32 0.54 -38.35
C PRO A 236 6.98 1.69 -39.09
N GLY A 237 6.79 1.78 -40.42
CA GLY A 237 7.37 2.82 -41.28
C GLY A 237 6.49 4.07 -41.46
N THR A 238 5.27 4.11 -40.91
CA THR A 238 4.34 5.23 -41.09
C THR A 238 4.04 5.85 -39.72
N PRO A 239 4.32 7.15 -39.51
CA PRO A 239 4.00 7.80 -38.24
C PRO A 239 2.48 7.84 -38.03
N LEU A 240 2.06 7.59 -36.79
CA LEU A 240 0.68 7.82 -36.31
C LEU A 240 0.34 9.31 -36.37
N ALA A 241 1.32 10.15 -36.05
CA ALA A 241 1.21 11.61 -36.07
C ALA A 241 2.57 12.25 -36.34
N THR A 242 2.53 13.44 -36.93
CA THR A 242 3.70 14.31 -37.11
C THR A 242 3.35 15.69 -36.56
N LEU A 243 4.16 16.16 -35.59
CA LEU A 243 4.01 17.46 -34.99
C LEU A 243 5.11 18.39 -35.46
N LYS A 244 4.79 19.65 -35.73
CA LYS A 244 5.76 20.67 -36.12
C LYS A 244 6.33 21.37 -34.89
N VAL A 245 7.65 21.53 -34.84
CA VAL A 245 8.34 22.25 -33.78
C VAL A 245 8.59 23.69 -34.23
N PRO A 246 8.02 24.71 -33.56
CA PRO A 246 8.20 26.10 -34.00
C PRO A 246 9.65 26.53 -34.03
N LEU A 247 10.04 27.25 -35.09
CA LEU A 247 11.42 27.74 -35.28
C LEU A 247 12.02 28.51 -34.10
N PRO A 248 11.26 29.30 -33.32
CA PRO A 248 11.80 29.92 -32.10
C PRO A 248 12.17 28.92 -30.99
N VAL A 249 11.58 27.72 -30.98
CA VAL A 249 11.87 26.67 -30.02
C VAL A 249 13.08 25.86 -30.46
N LEU A 250 13.09 25.40 -31.74
CA LEU A 250 14.21 24.68 -32.31
C LEU A 250 14.51 25.24 -33.72
N GLY A 251 15.66 25.88 -33.84
CA GLY A 251 16.11 26.49 -35.06
C GLY A 251 17.61 26.26 -35.30
N LYS A 252 18.14 26.76 -36.46
CA LYS A 252 19.57 26.60 -36.79
C LYS A 252 20.53 27.10 -35.71
N ALA A 253 20.13 28.13 -34.94
CA ALA A 253 20.99 28.77 -33.96
C ALA A 253 21.26 27.94 -32.72
N ASN A 254 20.28 27.09 -32.30
CA ASN A 254 20.37 26.27 -31.09
C ASN A 254 20.42 24.77 -31.39
N LEU A 255 20.38 24.33 -32.63
CA LEU A 255 20.23 22.93 -33.09
C LEU A 255 21.15 21.93 -32.36
N TYR A 256 22.41 22.32 -32.15
CA TYR A 256 23.43 21.47 -31.54
C TYR A 256 23.62 21.73 -30.02
N GLY A 257 22.70 22.44 -29.40
CA GLY A 257 22.64 22.63 -27.99
C GLY A 257 22.20 21.36 -27.23
N LYS A 258 22.14 21.45 -25.91
CA LYS A 258 21.44 20.46 -25.09
C LYS A 258 19.95 20.77 -25.15
N HIS A 259 19.15 19.78 -25.49
CA HIS A 259 17.70 19.86 -25.57
C HIS A 259 17.03 18.86 -24.64
N THR A 260 15.80 19.16 -24.26
CA THR A 260 14.95 18.26 -23.47
C THR A 260 13.58 18.14 -24.13
N LEU A 261 13.30 17.00 -24.73
CA LEU A 261 11.96 16.63 -25.17
C LEU A 261 11.23 16.00 -23.98
N THR A 262 10.23 16.71 -23.48
CA THR A 262 9.38 16.23 -22.41
C THR A 262 8.08 15.70 -22.97
N LEU A 263 7.65 14.54 -22.50
CA LEU A 263 6.29 14.06 -22.71
C LEU A 263 5.59 13.76 -21.37
N THR A 264 4.30 14.06 -21.33
CA THR A 264 3.40 13.65 -20.25
C THR A 264 2.34 12.75 -20.85
N SER A 265 2.18 11.55 -20.29
CA SER A 265 1.17 10.60 -20.74
C SER A 265 0.13 10.39 -19.64
N ASP A 266 -1.14 10.53 -20.00
CA ASP A 266 -2.30 10.17 -19.18
C ASP A 266 -3.10 9.11 -19.95
N MET A 267 -2.92 7.83 -19.59
CA MET A 267 -3.61 6.69 -20.19
C MET A 267 -3.56 6.73 -21.74
N GLY A 268 -2.36 6.94 -22.28
CA GLY A 268 -2.10 6.96 -23.74
C GLY A 268 -2.36 8.29 -24.44
N VAL A 269 -2.97 9.28 -23.82
CA VAL A 269 -2.99 10.65 -24.33
C VAL A 269 -1.71 11.34 -23.93
N THR A 270 -0.88 11.67 -24.91
CA THR A 270 0.48 12.14 -24.67
C THR A 270 0.68 13.55 -25.22
N THR A 271 1.07 14.48 -24.35
CA THR A 271 1.42 15.86 -24.70
C THR A 271 2.94 16.02 -24.77
N PHE A 272 3.43 16.69 -25.80
CA PHE A 272 4.84 16.91 -26.08
C PHE A 272 5.25 18.36 -25.86
N PHE A 273 6.42 18.55 -25.23
CA PHE A 273 7.02 19.85 -24.94
C PHE A 273 8.51 19.79 -25.31
N LEU A 274 9.06 20.87 -25.84
CA LEU A 274 10.50 20.96 -26.10
C LEU A 274 11.11 22.15 -25.38
N ASP A 275 12.20 21.90 -24.64
CA ASP A 275 12.96 22.90 -23.86
C ASP A 275 12.10 23.73 -22.90
N GLY A 276 11.21 23.03 -22.20
CA GLY A 276 10.37 23.56 -21.14
C GLY A 276 8.89 23.41 -21.38
N MET A 277 8.13 23.36 -20.28
CA MET A 277 6.67 23.12 -20.30
C MET A 277 5.85 24.27 -20.92
N ALA A 278 6.45 25.44 -21.10
CA ALA A 278 5.81 26.54 -21.83
C ALA A 278 5.76 26.31 -23.35
N ASN A 279 6.65 25.49 -23.89
CA ASN A 279 6.79 25.23 -25.32
C ASN A 279 6.01 23.95 -25.69
N VAL A 280 4.69 24.00 -25.70
CA VAL A 280 3.83 22.91 -26.13
C VAL A 280 4.00 22.72 -27.63
N VAL A 281 4.38 21.50 -28.05
CA VAL A 281 4.51 21.12 -29.47
C VAL A 281 3.20 20.52 -29.98
N GLY A 282 2.52 19.70 -29.17
CA GLY A 282 1.24 19.11 -29.54
C GLY A 282 0.84 17.95 -28.66
N GLU A 283 -0.31 17.36 -28.96
CA GLU A 283 -0.86 16.21 -28.25
C GLU A 283 -1.21 15.09 -29.23
N VAL A 284 -0.96 13.84 -28.85
CA VAL A 284 -1.28 12.66 -29.66
C VAL A 284 -1.98 11.62 -28.78
N ASN A 285 -3.10 11.09 -29.23
CA ASN A 285 -3.76 9.95 -28.62
C ASN A 285 -3.15 8.65 -29.17
N MET A 286 -2.44 7.92 -28.30
CA MET A 286 -1.81 6.65 -28.63
C MET A 286 -2.77 5.46 -28.52
N ASN A 287 -3.97 5.67 -27.98
CA ASN A 287 -4.94 4.61 -27.76
C ASN A 287 -5.57 4.16 -29.08
N PRO A 288 -5.41 2.88 -29.51
CA PRO A 288 -5.92 2.40 -30.77
C PRO A 288 -7.45 2.39 -30.90
N ILE A 289 -8.18 2.24 -29.79
CA ILE A 289 -9.64 2.13 -29.77
C ILE A 289 -10.32 3.41 -29.28
N GLY A 290 -9.54 4.33 -28.75
CA GLY A 290 -10.04 5.53 -28.10
C GLY A 290 -9.85 5.49 -26.58
N ARG A 291 -10.04 6.64 -25.97
CA ARG A 291 -9.82 6.81 -24.52
C ARG A 291 -10.90 6.07 -23.74
N GLY A 292 -10.50 5.30 -22.72
CA GLY A 292 -11.38 4.54 -21.85
C GLY A 292 -11.87 3.23 -22.44
N GLY A 293 -11.25 2.77 -23.52
CA GLY A 293 -11.46 1.42 -24.04
C GLY A 293 -10.85 0.35 -23.14
N ASP A 294 -10.59 -0.79 -23.72
CA ASP A 294 -10.03 -1.94 -23.04
C ASP A 294 -8.70 -1.63 -22.36
N TYR A 295 -8.39 -2.30 -21.26
CA TYR A 295 -7.19 -2.01 -20.47
C TYR A 295 -5.85 -2.26 -21.21
N ILE A 296 -5.87 -2.93 -22.35
CA ILE A 296 -4.68 -3.07 -23.23
C ILE A 296 -4.64 -2.04 -24.37
N THR A 297 -5.59 -1.12 -24.45
CA THR A 297 -5.68 -0.20 -25.60
C THR A 297 -4.70 0.97 -25.50
N PHE A 298 -4.33 1.40 -24.30
CA PHE A 298 -3.40 2.51 -24.13
C PHE A 298 -2.00 2.02 -23.71
N PRO A 299 -0.93 2.61 -24.26
CA PRO A 299 0.42 2.30 -23.80
C PRO A 299 0.67 2.77 -22.38
N VAL A 300 1.26 1.88 -21.56
CA VAL A 300 1.89 2.23 -20.29
C VAL A 300 3.37 2.54 -20.54
N LEU A 301 4.11 2.99 -19.52
CA LEU A 301 5.54 3.27 -19.67
C LEU A 301 6.31 2.03 -20.17
N ALA A 302 6.10 0.85 -19.58
CA ALA A 302 6.73 -0.43 -19.87
C ALA A 302 8.26 -0.32 -20.06
N ASP A 303 8.87 -1.06 -21.00
CA ASP A 303 10.29 -0.92 -21.29
C ASP A 303 10.56 0.34 -22.13
N VAL A 304 11.74 0.92 -21.92
CA VAL A 304 12.22 2.10 -22.64
C VAL A 304 13.49 1.78 -23.44
N GLY A 305 13.82 2.61 -24.41
CA GLY A 305 15.04 2.34 -25.19
C GLY A 305 15.49 3.49 -26.08
N PHE A 306 16.65 3.30 -26.70
CA PHE A 306 17.31 4.25 -27.59
C PHE A 306 17.43 3.66 -29.00
N CYS A 307 17.11 4.46 -30.00
CA CYS A 307 17.33 4.08 -31.38
C CYS A 307 18.74 4.49 -31.81
N ARG A 308 19.39 3.65 -32.63
CA ARG A 308 20.65 4.04 -33.28
C ARG A 308 20.41 5.15 -34.29
N GLN A 309 21.35 6.08 -34.38
CA GLN A 309 21.38 7.12 -35.39
C GLN A 309 21.85 6.55 -36.72
N SER A 310 21.78 7.34 -37.79
CA SER A 310 22.19 6.94 -39.14
C SER A 310 23.66 6.53 -39.24
N ASN A 311 24.52 7.03 -38.38
CA ASN A 311 25.94 6.62 -38.26
C ASN A 311 26.14 5.28 -37.54
N GLY A 312 25.07 4.61 -37.09
CA GLY A 312 25.09 3.35 -36.35
C GLY A 312 25.38 3.47 -34.86
N GLN A 313 25.61 4.68 -34.35
CA GLN A 313 25.89 4.92 -32.93
C GLN A 313 24.59 5.24 -32.14
N TYR A 314 24.63 5.08 -30.85
CA TYR A 314 23.58 5.58 -29.97
C TYR A 314 23.72 7.09 -29.76
N PRO A 315 22.61 7.81 -29.52
CA PRO A 315 22.65 9.26 -29.31
C PRO A 315 23.33 9.58 -27.94
N ASP A 316 23.94 10.77 -27.86
CA ASP A 316 24.30 11.39 -26.58
C ASP A 316 23.01 11.85 -25.89
N ALA A 317 22.42 10.98 -25.07
CA ALA A 317 21.10 11.17 -24.53
C ALA A 317 20.90 10.47 -23.19
N ALA A 318 19.83 10.85 -22.48
CA ALA A 318 19.32 10.19 -21.29
C ALA A 318 17.79 10.23 -21.26
N ILE A 319 17.18 9.18 -20.73
CA ILE A 319 15.75 9.13 -20.43
C ILE A 319 15.57 9.25 -18.91
N GLU A 320 14.93 10.31 -18.45
CA GLU A 320 14.49 10.46 -17.08
C GLU A 320 12.99 10.14 -16.97
N ILE A 321 12.65 9.23 -16.07
CA ILE A 321 11.27 8.89 -15.73
C ILE A 321 10.91 9.60 -14.44
N ARG A 322 9.82 10.37 -14.45
CA ARG A 322 9.38 11.20 -13.34
C ARG A 322 7.91 10.90 -12.99
N ASN A 323 7.58 11.12 -11.73
CA ASN A 323 6.19 11.11 -11.30
C ASN A 323 5.46 12.31 -11.91
N ILE A 324 4.27 12.09 -12.47
CA ILE A 324 3.49 13.17 -13.08
C ILE A 324 2.96 14.18 -12.05
N ARG A 325 2.69 13.72 -10.81
CA ARG A 325 2.16 14.55 -9.73
C ARG A 325 3.24 15.22 -8.88
N SER A 326 4.41 14.61 -8.80
CA SER A 326 5.59 15.12 -8.09
C SER A 326 6.78 15.08 -9.06
N PRO A 327 6.80 15.96 -10.09
CA PRO A 327 7.76 15.86 -11.18
C PRO A 327 9.22 16.15 -10.77
N GLU A 328 9.43 16.69 -9.57
CA GLU A 328 10.75 16.81 -8.94
C GLU A 328 11.34 15.45 -8.54
N ASN A 329 10.50 14.42 -8.36
CA ASN A 329 10.95 13.07 -7.99
C ASN A 329 11.32 12.28 -9.24
N ILE A 330 12.60 12.00 -9.40
CA ILE A 330 13.14 11.14 -10.45
C ILE A 330 12.97 9.69 -10.01
N LEU A 331 12.16 8.94 -10.75
CA LEU A 331 11.94 7.51 -10.50
C LEU A 331 13.09 6.68 -11.05
N ALA A 332 13.58 7.01 -12.25
CA ALA A 332 14.75 6.38 -12.87
C ALA A 332 15.40 7.30 -13.90
N THR A 333 16.72 7.16 -14.07
CA THR A 333 17.47 7.72 -15.20
C THR A 333 18.15 6.59 -15.95
N ILE A 334 17.90 6.49 -17.24
CA ILE A 334 18.41 5.47 -18.13
C ILE A 334 19.33 6.12 -19.17
N TYR A 335 20.45 5.48 -19.44
CA TYR A 335 21.43 5.90 -20.43
C TYR A 335 21.54 4.83 -21.53
N PRO A 336 21.90 5.21 -22.76
CA PRO A 336 22.22 4.23 -23.80
C PRO A 336 23.46 3.41 -23.38
N PRO A 337 23.64 2.21 -23.92
CA PRO A 337 24.81 1.39 -23.61
C PRO A 337 26.09 2.06 -24.10
N LYS A 338 27.15 1.97 -23.31
CA LYS A 338 28.47 2.48 -23.65
C LYS A 338 29.23 1.57 -24.61
N ASP A 339 28.86 0.28 -24.64
CA ASP A 339 29.47 -0.75 -25.49
C ASP A 339 28.49 -1.14 -26.60
N ASP A 340 28.90 -0.94 -27.85
CA ASP A 340 28.12 -1.28 -29.04
C ASP A 340 27.82 -2.79 -29.18
N ASN A 341 28.53 -3.64 -28.44
CA ASN A 341 28.28 -5.08 -28.41
C ASN A 341 27.14 -5.49 -27.45
N ALA A 342 26.66 -4.58 -26.59
CA ALA A 342 25.65 -4.89 -25.57
C ALA A 342 24.31 -5.38 -26.16
N ASP A 343 24.00 -5.02 -27.38
CA ASP A 343 22.74 -5.33 -28.07
C ASP A 343 22.91 -6.15 -29.37
N LYS A 344 24.12 -6.65 -29.66
CA LYS A 344 24.43 -7.45 -30.85
C LYS A 344 24.05 -6.77 -32.17
N GLY A 345 24.15 -5.43 -32.24
CA GLY A 345 23.87 -4.67 -33.43
C GLY A 345 22.40 -4.40 -33.74
N SER A 346 21.52 -4.55 -32.74
CA SER A 346 20.10 -4.18 -32.87
C SER A 346 19.93 -2.71 -33.22
N ALA A 347 18.91 -2.37 -34.00
CA ALA A 347 18.57 -0.98 -34.33
C ALA A 347 18.05 -0.20 -33.12
N ILE A 348 17.51 -0.90 -32.11
CA ILE A 348 16.95 -0.33 -30.88
C ILE A 348 17.48 -1.11 -29.68
N TYR A 349 18.07 -0.42 -28.73
CA TYR A 349 18.39 -0.94 -27.41
C TYR A 349 17.19 -0.75 -26.48
N ILE A 350 16.62 -1.83 -25.96
CA ILE A 350 15.45 -1.80 -25.07
C ILE A 350 15.84 -2.37 -23.71
N THR A 351 15.46 -1.68 -22.65
CA THR A 351 15.73 -2.07 -21.26
C THR A 351 14.52 -1.80 -20.37
N ASN A 352 14.35 -2.63 -19.34
CA ASN A 352 13.32 -2.44 -18.32
C ASN A 352 13.81 -1.41 -17.29
N PRO A 353 13.13 -0.27 -17.12
CA PRO A 353 13.50 0.75 -16.17
C PRO A 353 13.00 0.46 -14.74
N SER A 354 12.24 -0.62 -14.53
CA SER A 354 11.69 -0.97 -13.21
C SER A 354 12.79 -1.13 -12.20
N ARG A 355 12.59 -0.58 -11.02
CA ARG A 355 13.57 -0.58 -9.94
C ARG A 355 12.92 -0.55 -8.58
N ASN A 356 13.69 -1.00 -7.60
CA ASN A 356 13.25 -1.15 -6.23
C ASN A 356 12.09 -2.16 -6.10
N ALA A 357 11.83 -2.60 -4.90
CA ALA A 357 10.72 -3.47 -4.56
C ALA A 357 9.95 -2.84 -3.40
N ALA A 358 8.82 -3.43 -3.05
CA ALA A 358 8.02 -3.03 -1.92
C ALA A 358 8.89 -2.84 -0.67
N PRO A 359 8.76 -1.72 0.06
CA PRO A 359 9.58 -1.41 1.22
C PRO A 359 9.43 -2.45 2.31
N MET A 360 10.57 -2.91 2.84
CA MET A 360 10.66 -3.72 4.05
C MET A 360 11.37 -2.91 5.13
N LEU A 361 10.79 -2.88 6.31
CA LEU A 361 11.30 -2.14 7.47
C LEU A 361 11.48 -3.10 8.64
N ARG A 362 12.56 -2.97 9.41
CA ARG A 362 12.79 -3.78 10.61
C ARG A 362 13.59 -3.07 11.68
N THR A 363 13.42 -3.53 12.91
CA THR A 363 14.25 -3.18 14.06
C THR A 363 14.48 -4.40 14.93
N VAL A 364 15.54 -4.36 15.72
CA VAL A 364 15.83 -5.31 16.81
C VAL A 364 15.84 -4.51 18.11
N PHE A 365 15.21 -5.04 19.14
CA PHE A 365 15.13 -4.42 20.44
C PHE A 365 15.27 -5.46 21.56
N GLN A 366 15.55 -4.96 22.75
CA GLN A 366 15.73 -5.77 23.95
C GLN A 366 14.64 -5.46 24.95
N THR A 367 13.85 -6.46 25.35
CA THR A 367 12.96 -6.31 26.50
C THR A 367 13.73 -6.44 27.82
N ARG A 368 13.25 -5.79 28.85
CA ARG A 368 13.81 -5.95 30.20
C ARG A 368 13.64 -7.40 30.66
N GLY A 369 14.52 -7.88 31.55
CA GLY A 369 14.44 -9.22 32.12
C GLY A 369 13.27 -9.46 33.09
N LYS A 370 12.20 -8.67 32.96
CA LYS A 370 10.97 -8.72 33.78
C LYS A 370 9.87 -9.45 33.03
N LYS A 371 8.91 -10.01 33.77
CA LYS A 371 7.75 -10.66 33.16
C LYS A 371 6.81 -9.63 32.54
N ILE A 372 6.47 -9.84 31.25
CA ILE A 372 5.57 -8.98 30.50
C ILE A 372 4.13 -9.29 30.93
N ALA A 373 3.43 -8.28 31.43
CA ALA A 373 2.02 -8.37 31.76
C ALA A 373 1.13 -8.14 30.52
N ARG A 374 1.51 -7.14 29.69
CA ARG A 374 0.73 -6.74 28.52
C ARG A 374 1.63 -6.07 27.48
N ALA A 375 1.37 -6.33 26.22
CA ALA A 375 1.99 -5.59 25.13
C ALA A 375 0.95 -5.19 24.08
N ARG A 376 1.00 -3.93 23.64
CA ARG A 376 0.10 -3.36 22.62
C ARG A 376 0.88 -2.74 21.51
N LEU A 377 0.54 -3.13 20.28
CA LEU A 377 1.06 -2.51 19.07
C LEU A 377 0.00 -1.55 18.51
N TYR A 378 0.36 -0.28 18.38
CA TYR A 378 -0.38 0.72 17.63
C TYR A 378 0.39 0.98 16.34
N VAL A 379 -0.27 0.80 15.19
CA VAL A 379 0.42 0.85 13.90
C VAL A 379 -0.46 1.41 12.81
N THR A 380 0.15 2.21 11.93
CA THR A 380 -0.46 2.74 10.71
C THR A 380 0.59 2.86 9.61
N ALA A 381 0.15 3.04 8.37
CA ALA A 381 1.03 3.26 7.25
C ALA A 381 0.45 4.29 6.27
N ARG A 382 1.33 4.94 5.53
CA ARG A 382 1.03 5.55 4.25
C ARG A 382 1.26 4.49 3.18
N GLY A 383 0.18 3.91 2.69
CA GLY A 383 0.13 2.64 1.96
C GLY A 383 -0.61 1.58 2.77
N ILE A 384 -0.40 0.32 2.44
CA ILE A 384 -0.86 -0.83 3.23
C ILE A 384 0.34 -1.56 3.83
N TYR A 385 0.11 -2.32 4.90
CA TYR A 385 1.18 -3.02 5.60
C TYR A 385 0.80 -4.42 6.07
N ASP A 386 1.78 -5.30 6.13
CA ASP A 386 1.82 -6.49 6.97
C ASP A 386 2.90 -6.30 8.04
N PHE A 387 2.52 -6.40 9.32
CA PHE A 387 3.45 -6.25 10.44
C PHE A 387 3.83 -7.61 11.03
N TYR A 388 5.08 -7.74 11.46
CA TYR A 388 5.65 -8.98 11.99
C TYR A 388 6.39 -8.73 13.29
N ILE A 389 6.28 -9.67 14.23
CA ILE A 389 7.10 -9.72 15.45
C ILE A 389 7.65 -11.14 15.58
N ASN A 390 8.97 -11.27 15.74
CA ASN A 390 9.68 -12.55 15.93
C ASN A 390 9.29 -13.64 14.90
N GLY A 391 9.18 -13.26 13.63
CA GLY A 391 8.84 -14.16 12.54
C GLY A 391 7.35 -14.45 12.36
N ARG A 392 6.47 -13.90 13.20
CA ARG A 392 5.02 -14.11 13.17
C ARG A 392 4.29 -12.87 12.68
N ARG A 393 3.39 -13.01 11.70
CA ARG A 393 2.51 -11.93 11.25
C ARG A 393 1.55 -11.53 12.39
N VAL A 394 1.38 -10.23 12.58
CA VAL A 394 0.47 -9.68 13.59
C VAL A 394 -0.92 -9.48 12.98
N GLY A 395 -1.94 -10.02 13.65
CA GLY A 395 -3.33 -9.94 13.19
C GLY A 395 -3.64 -10.83 12.00
N ASN A 396 -4.91 -10.85 11.62
CA ASN A 396 -5.44 -11.63 10.49
C ASN A 396 -6.11 -10.73 9.43
N ASP A 397 -6.12 -9.43 9.66
CA ASP A 397 -6.73 -8.45 8.76
C ASP A 397 -5.85 -8.24 7.53
N TYR A 398 -6.48 -7.81 6.44
CA TYR A 398 -5.83 -7.44 5.19
C TYR A 398 -6.08 -5.97 4.89
N PHE A 399 -5.17 -5.38 4.11
CA PHE A 399 -5.27 -4.02 3.61
C PHE A 399 -5.29 -2.92 4.69
N ASN A 400 -4.67 -3.21 5.83
CA ASN A 400 -4.49 -2.22 6.89
C ASN A 400 -3.59 -1.05 6.42
N PRO A 401 -3.85 0.19 6.86
CA PRO A 401 -4.84 0.61 7.85
C PRO A 401 -6.25 0.88 7.30
N GLY A 402 -6.49 0.76 6.00
CA GLY A 402 -7.73 1.09 5.33
C GLY A 402 -7.68 2.45 4.65
N GLU A 403 -8.71 2.74 3.85
CA GLU A 403 -8.84 3.98 3.09
C GLU A 403 -9.40 5.11 3.95
N THR A 404 -8.80 6.30 3.83
CA THR A 404 -9.28 7.54 4.41
C THR A 404 -8.97 8.71 3.47
N GLN A 405 -9.44 9.89 3.82
CA GLN A 405 -8.95 11.13 3.23
C GLN A 405 -7.60 11.48 3.90
N TYR A 406 -6.50 10.93 3.38
CA TYR A 406 -5.18 10.94 4.03
C TYR A 406 -4.59 12.33 4.33
N ASN A 407 -5.03 13.38 3.66
CA ASN A 407 -4.68 14.76 4.02
C ASN A 407 -5.44 15.29 5.25
N LYS A 408 -6.38 14.51 5.80
CA LYS A 408 -7.17 14.82 6.98
C LYS A 408 -6.95 13.81 8.11
N THR A 409 -7.02 12.51 7.79
CA THR A 409 -7.09 11.44 8.78
C THR A 409 -6.36 10.19 8.29
N HIS A 410 -5.64 9.55 9.18
CA HIS A 410 -5.12 8.19 9.02
C HIS A 410 -5.77 7.29 10.07
N PHE A 411 -6.28 6.12 9.67
CA PHE A 411 -6.62 5.07 10.62
C PHE A 411 -5.36 4.42 11.15
N TYR A 412 -5.42 3.91 12.36
CA TYR A 412 -4.43 3.00 12.92
C TYR A 412 -5.13 1.77 13.51
N GLN A 413 -4.39 0.68 13.67
CA GLN A 413 -4.85 -0.52 14.36
C GLN A 413 -4.14 -0.67 15.70
N ALA A 414 -4.87 -1.25 16.66
CA ALA A 414 -4.34 -1.67 17.96
C ALA A 414 -4.41 -3.19 18.08
N PHE A 415 -3.27 -3.84 18.35
CA PHE A 415 -3.17 -5.30 18.47
C PHE A 415 -2.64 -5.70 19.84
N ASP A 416 -3.19 -6.80 20.41
CA ASP A 416 -2.56 -7.49 21.52
C ASP A 416 -1.41 -8.36 20.98
N VAL A 417 -0.20 -7.97 21.31
CA VAL A 417 1.01 -8.69 20.89
C VAL A 417 1.79 -9.28 22.08
N THR A 418 1.15 -9.43 23.21
CA THR A 418 1.77 -9.96 24.44
C THR A 418 2.41 -11.34 24.18
N SER A 419 1.71 -12.24 23.49
CA SER A 419 2.19 -13.59 23.18
C SER A 419 3.22 -13.66 22.05
N TYR A 420 3.51 -12.53 21.39
CA TYR A 420 4.53 -12.45 20.32
C TYR A 420 5.91 -12.15 20.86
N LEU A 421 5.99 -11.56 22.05
CA LEU A 421 7.23 -11.14 22.68
C LEU A 421 7.85 -12.24 23.54
N GLN A 422 9.16 -12.21 23.62
CA GLN A 422 9.95 -13.04 24.51
C GLN A 422 10.86 -12.18 25.40
N SER A 423 11.31 -12.74 26.51
CA SER A 423 12.33 -12.08 27.32
C SER A 423 13.64 -11.95 26.53
N GLY A 424 14.25 -10.80 26.59
CA GLY A 424 15.50 -10.53 25.90
C GLY A 424 15.31 -10.00 24.48
N ARG A 425 16.05 -10.53 23.52
CA ARG A 425 16.17 -9.98 22.16
C ARG A 425 14.96 -10.33 21.30
N ASN A 426 14.32 -9.32 20.75
CA ASN A 426 13.15 -9.41 19.87
C ASN A 426 13.42 -8.67 18.56
N ALA A 427 12.63 -8.96 17.53
CA ALA A 427 12.59 -8.21 16.28
C ALA A 427 11.16 -7.84 15.91
N ALA A 428 11.00 -6.67 15.32
CA ALA A 428 9.75 -6.22 14.72
C ALA A 428 10.03 -5.67 13.31
N GLY A 429 9.03 -5.74 12.43
CA GLY A 429 9.15 -5.18 11.10
C GLY A 429 7.87 -5.21 10.31
N ALA A 430 7.88 -4.55 9.16
CA ALA A 430 6.74 -4.49 8.25
C ALA A 430 7.19 -4.58 6.79
N VAL A 431 6.30 -5.14 5.95
CA VAL A 431 6.34 -5.00 4.50
C VAL A 431 5.25 -4.01 4.13
N LEU A 432 5.58 -3.04 3.27
CA LEU A 432 4.64 -2.02 2.83
C LEU A 432 4.31 -2.21 1.35
N SER A 433 3.14 -1.71 0.93
CA SER A 433 2.73 -1.64 -0.46
C SER A 433 1.91 -0.38 -0.71
N GLU A 434 1.52 -0.13 -1.97
CA GLU A 434 0.91 1.14 -2.38
C GLU A 434 -0.39 1.46 -1.63
N GLY A 435 -1.33 0.53 -1.61
CA GLY A 435 -2.67 0.75 -1.07
C GLY A 435 -3.41 1.86 -1.84
N TRP A 436 -4.12 2.73 -1.12
CA TRP A 436 -4.76 3.93 -1.68
C TRP A 436 -3.92 5.21 -1.51
N TRP A 437 -2.77 5.09 -0.85
CA TRP A 437 -1.87 6.24 -0.63
C TRP A 437 -1.11 6.62 -1.88
N SER A 438 -0.50 5.64 -2.53
CA SER A 438 0.31 5.79 -3.74
C SER A 438 -0.16 4.82 -4.83
N GLY A 439 0.37 4.94 -6.03
CA GLY A 439 -0.10 4.17 -7.16
C GLY A 439 -1.50 4.59 -7.61
N ALA A 440 -2.26 3.67 -8.17
CA ALA A 440 -3.62 3.92 -8.63
C ALA A 440 -4.61 3.93 -7.45
N ILE A 441 -5.45 4.97 -7.36
CA ILE A 441 -6.55 5.02 -6.39
C ILE A 441 -7.88 4.55 -6.97
N THR A 442 -7.90 4.22 -8.27
CA THR A 442 -9.06 3.69 -8.97
C THR A 442 -8.64 2.60 -9.96
N TYR A 443 -9.57 1.76 -10.38
CA TYR A 443 -9.33 0.72 -11.38
C TYR A 443 -8.92 1.27 -12.76
N THR A 444 -9.22 2.53 -13.06
CA THR A 444 -8.83 3.16 -14.33
C THR A 444 -7.36 3.55 -14.40
N GLY A 445 -6.62 3.51 -13.30
CA GLY A 445 -5.24 3.95 -13.21
C GLY A 445 -5.05 5.47 -13.15
N ARG A 446 -6.14 6.25 -13.22
CA ARG A 446 -6.09 7.71 -13.07
C ARG A 446 -5.74 8.12 -11.65
N HIS A 447 -5.25 9.36 -11.54
CA HIS A 447 -4.83 9.94 -10.26
C HIS A 447 -3.70 9.15 -9.60
N TRP A 448 -2.76 8.68 -10.40
CA TRP A 448 -1.57 7.99 -9.91
C TRP A 448 -0.82 8.85 -8.89
N ASN A 449 -0.51 8.26 -7.73
CA ASN A 449 0.17 8.92 -6.61
C ASN A 449 -0.57 10.18 -6.10
N TYR A 450 -1.90 10.14 -6.02
CA TYR A 450 -2.72 11.30 -5.66
C TYR A 450 -2.39 11.88 -4.28
N PHE A 451 -2.18 11.03 -3.27
CA PHE A 451 -1.86 11.47 -1.91
C PHE A 451 -0.35 11.51 -1.64
N GLY A 452 0.43 10.68 -2.31
CA GLY A 452 1.88 10.62 -2.20
C GLY A 452 2.49 9.53 -3.04
N ASP A 453 3.80 9.53 -3.17
CA ASP A 453 4.57 8.58 -3.99
C ASP A 453 5.47 7.66 -3.15
N ARG A 454 5.41 7.79 -1.82
CA ARG A 454 6.34 7.14 -0.90
C ARG A 454 5.60 6.50 0.25
N GLN A 455 5.73 5.18 0.36
CA GLN A 455 5.17 4.43 1.49
C GLN A 455 5.99 4.70 2.75
N SER A 456 5.30 4.78 3.89
CA SER A 456 5.95 4.94 5.19
C SER A 456 5.14 4.29 6.30
N LEU A 457 5.83 3.91 7.37
CA LEU A 457 5.30 3.25 8.56
C LEU A 457 5.37 4.20 9.76
N LEU A 458 4.34 4.16 10.60
CA LEU A 458 4.35 4.75 11.94
C LEU A 458 3.86 3.68 12.91
N ALA A 459 4.68 3.32 13.88
CA ALA A 459 4.34 2.29 14.85
C ALA A 459 4.88 2.60 16.25
N LYS A 460 4.11 2.19 17.25
CA LYS A 460 4.44 2.26 18.66
C LYS A 460 4.07 0.91 19.30
N LEU A 461 5.03 0.26 19.91
CA LEU A 461 4.85 -0.92 20.74
C LEU A 461 5.01 -0.51 22.20
N ALA A 462 3.94 -0.61 23.00
CA ALA A 462 3.92 -0.37 24.42
C ALA A 462 4.01 -1.72 25.16
N ILE A 463 5.02 -1.91 26.02
CA ILE A 463 5.29 -3.14 26.77
C ILE A 463 5.17 -2.83 28.24
N THR A 464 4.13 -3.32 28.89
CA THR A 464 3.88 -3.16 30.33
C THR A 464 4.29 -4.42 31.07
N TYR A 465 5.10 -4.28 32.09
CA TYR A 465 5.58 -5.36 32.97
C TYR A 465 4.68 -5.56 34.16
N GLU A 466 4.83 -6.70 34.87
CA GLU A 466 4.00 -7.01 36.08
C GLU A 466 4.19 -6.02 37.22
N ASP A 467 5.28 -5.29 37.26
CA ASP A 467 5.52 -4.23 38.26
C ASP A 467 4.89 -2.87 37.88
N GLY A 468 4.16 -2.80 36.75
CA GLY A 468 3.49 -1.60 36.25
C GLY A 468 4.37 -0.69 35.40
N GLU A 469 5.68 -0.95 35.29
CA GLU A 469 6.54 -0.16 34.39
C GLU A 469 6.20 -0.42 32.92
N THR A 470 6.23 0.62 32.11
CA THR A 470 6.00 0.53 30.66
C THR A 470 7.21 1.05 29.90
N GLU A 471 7.63 0.33 28.87
CA GLU A 471 8.61 0.77 27.89
C GLU A 471 8.01 0.83 26.49
N TYR A 472 8.62 1.65 25.64
CA TYR A 472 8.13 1.87 24.30
C TYR A 472 9.20 1.57 23.25
N VAL A 473 8.82 0.81 22.22
CA VAL A 473 9.60 0.65 20.99
C VAL A 473 8.84 1.36 19.88
N VAL A 474 9.47 2.37 19.28
CA VAL A 474 8.81 3.24 18.31
C VAL A 474 9.55 3.27 16.98
N THR A 475 8.86 3.61 15.91
CA THR A 475 9.49 3.86 14.61
C THR A 475 10.37 5.09 14.68
N SER A 476 11.64 4.92 14.28
CA SER A 476 12.64 5.99 14.28
C SER A 476 13.74 5.68 13.26
N PRO A 477 14.22 6.70 12.50
CA PRO A 477 15.37 6.51 11.62
C PRO A 477 16.65 6.03 12.34
N ALA A 478 16.76 6.32 13.63
CA ALA A 478 17.93 5.94 14.43
C ALA A 478 18.01 4.45 14.74
N THR A 479 16.87 3.74 14.78
CA THR A 479 16.79 2.35 15.24
C THR A 479 16.20 1.38 14.22
N TRP A 480 15.58 1.90 13.16
CA TRP A 480 14.98 1.08 12.13
C TRP A 480 15.82 1.05 10.86
N LYS A 481 15.79 -0.08 10.20
CA LYS A 481 16.44 -0.32 8.92
C LYS A 481 15.43 -0.55 7.81
N PHE A 482 15.87 -0.26 6.59
CA PHE A 482 15.08 -0.27 5.37
C PHE A 482 15.73 -1.16 4.30
N PHE A 483 14.90 -1.88 3.55
CA PHE A 483 15.32 -2.71 2.42
C PHE A 483 14.26 -2.68 1.32
N ASN A 484 14.68 -2.57 0.07
CA ASN A 484 13.81 -2.44 -1.09
C ASN A 484 14.18 -3.39 -2.24
N ASN A 485 14.71 -4.56 -1.93
CA ASN A 485 15.02 -5.60 -2.91
C ASN A 485 14.45 -6.96 -2.47
N GLY A 486 13.27 -6.92 -1.81
CA GLY A 486 12.55 -8.10 -1.37
C GLY A 486 11.80 -8.80 -2.50
N PRO A 487 11.14 -9.95 -2.20
CA PRO A 487 10.42 -10.75 -3.19
C PRO A 487 9.14 -10.07 -3.71
N VAL A 488 8.45 -9.26 -2.92
CA VAL A 488 7.31 -8.46 -3.39
C VAL A 488 7.87 -7.28 -4.20
N VAL A 489 7.94 -7.44 -5.51
CA VAL A 489 8.48 -6.42 -6.42
C VAL A 489 7.52 -5.24 -6.53
N TYR A 490 6.24 -5.54 -6.60
CA TYR A 490 5.17 -4.56 -6.73
C TYR A 490 3.87 -5.10 -6.12
N GLY A 491 3.04 -4.25 -5.54
CA GLY A 491 1.74 -4.62 -5.02
C GLY A 491 0.75 -3.46 -5.08
N SER A 492 -0.41 -3.71 -5.69
CA SER A 492 -1.50 -2.75 -5.85
C SER A 492 -2.84 -3.47 -5.81
N PHE A 493 -3.89 -2.77 -5.35
CA PHE A 493 -5.25 -3.34 -5.36
C PHE A 493 -5.78 -3.64 -6.76
N PHE A 494 -5.40 -2.83 -7.74
CA PHE A 494 -6.00 -2.87 -9.07
C PHE A 494 -5.18 -3.68 -10.07
N GLN A 495 -3.85 -3.68 -9.91
CA GLN A 495 -2.95 -4.40 -10.79
C GLN A 495 -2.49 -5.74 -10.20
N GLY A 496 -2.73 -5.97 -8.90
CA GLY A 496 -2.31 -7.18 -8.21
C GLY A 496 -0.87 -7.11 -7.71
N GLU A 497 -0.29 -8.29 -7.46
CA GLU A 497 1.05 -8.45 -6.91
C GLU A 497 2.01 -9.02 -7.95
N VAL A 498 3.21 -8.48 -8.00
CA VAL A 498 4.35 -9.06 -8.72
C VAL A 498 5.35 -9.61 -7.71
N TYR A 499 5.54 -10.92 -7.73
CA TYR A 499 6.38 -11.63 -6.79
C TYR A 499 7.55 -12.33 -7.49
N ASP A 500 8.77 -12.06 -7.03
CA ASP A 500 9.99 -12.71 -7.52
C ASP A 500 10.58 -13.65 -6.46
N ALA A 501 10.24 -14.93 -6.54
CA ALA A 501 10.68 -15.96 -5.59
C ALA A 501 12.21 -16.11 -5.51
N ARG A 502 12.97 -15.68 -6.53
CA ARG A 502 14.44 -15.72 -6.51
C ARG A 502 15.04 -14.82 -5.42
N ARG A 503 14.29 -13.82 -4.97
CA ARG A 503 14.69 -12.86 -3.93
C ARG A 503 14.38 -13.33 -2.51
N GLU A 504 13.61 -14.41 -2.33
CA GLU A 504 13.22 -14.94 -1.00
C GLU A 504 14.42 -15.28 -0.12
N GLN A 505 15.45 -15.90 -0.72
CA GLN A 505 16.63 -16.33 0.03
C GLN A 505 17.33 -15.16 0.74
N ALA A 506 17.36 -13.98 0.12
CA ALA A 506 18.00 -12.79 0.67
C ALA A 506 17.30 -12.25 1.92
N VAL A 507 16.02 -12.56 2.09
CA VAL A 507 15.20 -12.05 3.20
C VAL A 507 14.66 -13.16 4.11
N ARG A 508 15.12 -14.39 3.95
CA ARG A 508 14.62 -15.51 4.77
C ARG A 508 14.87 -15.27 6.26
N GLY A 509 13.80 -15.24 7.05
CA GLY A 509 13.85 -14.96 8.49
C GLY A 509 14.06 -13.49 8.85
N TRP A 510 13.87 -12.57 7.93
CA TRP A 510 14.12 -11.12 8.08
C TRP A 510 13.46 -10.49 9.30
N SER A 511 12.31 -10.99 9.74
CA SER A 511 11.56 -10.49 10.89
C SER A 511 11.91 -11.19 12.21
N THR A 512 13.01 -11.95 12.25
CA THR A 512 13.52 -12.59 13.48
C THR A 512 14.73 -11.85 14.04
N ALA A 513 14.98 -12.01 15.33
CA ALA A 513 16.10 -11.35 16.01
C ALA A 513 17.49 -11.88 15.58
N ALA A 514 17.56 -13.10 15.03
CA ALA A 514 18.80 -13.72 14.58
C ALA A 514 19.22 -13.33 13.15
N TYR A 515 18.34 -12.68 12.39
CA TYR A 515 18.63 -12.30 11.00
C TYR A 515 19.75 -11.25 10.93
N ASP A 516 20.68 -11.44 9.99
CA ASP A 516 21.73 -10.47 9.69
C ASP A 516 21.19 -9.38 8.75
N ASP A 517 21.05 -8.19 9.27
CA ASP A 517 20.57 -7.03 8.54
C ASP A 517 21.68 -6.03 8.18
N SER A 518 22.92 -6.47 8.11
CA SER A 518 24.08 -5.62 7.78
C SER A 518 23.94 -4.97 6.40
N ALA A 519 23.29 -5.65 5.45
CA ALA A 519 23.01 -5.15 4.10
C ALA A 519 21.83 -4.17 4.01
N TRP A 520 21.07 -3.97 5.10
CA TRP A 520 19.95 -3.04 5.14
C TRP A 520 20.43 -1.63 5.46
N LYS A 521 19.81 -0.62 4.83
CA LYS A 521 20.11 0.79 5.08
C LYS A 521 19.42 1.28 6.36
N ALA A 522 19.84 2.41 6.89
CA ALA A 522 19.03 3.16 7.85
C ALA A 522 17.71 3.60 7.17
N ALA A 523 16.59 3.54 7.89
CA ALA A 523 15.34 4.16 7.44
C ALA A 523 15.44 5.68 7.46
N CYS A 524 14.58 6.37 6.68
CA CYS A 524 14.52 7.85 6.64
C CYS A 524 13.19 8.35 7.21
#